data_9584b56d2bdf5b7bc823549f96e60204
#
_entry.id   9584b56d2bdf5b7bc823549f96e60204
#
_cell.length_a   1.000
_cell.length_b   1.000
_cell.length_c   1.000
_cell.angle_alpha   90.00
_cell.angle_beta   90.00
_cell.angle_gamma   90.00
#
_symmetry.space_group_name_H-M   'P 1'
#
loop_
_entity.id
_entity.type
_entity.pdbx_description
1 polymer ?
#
loop_
_entity_poly.entity_id
_entity_poly.type
_entity_poly.pdbx_seq_one_letter_code
_entity_poly.pdbx_strand_id
1 'polypeptide(L)'
;MNRRWFALGILTMAVLLIGIDGTVLALATPFISADLGATGTQILWIGDIYSFVLAALLISMGSLGDRIGHKRLLLCGATAFAIISAVAAYSSTPQTLILTRALLGVAGATLAPATLALIRGLFPDQRERSIAVGIWASAFSAGAALGPVVGGVLLEHFWWGSVFLINIPVMLVLLVGGIVLLPEHRNPQPGPWDLPSVALSMLGMLGVVYGIKEGF
;
A
#
# COMPACT_ATOMS: atom_id res chain seq x y z
N MET A 1 21.15 1.55 -20.27
CA MET A 1 19.82 0.99 -20.58
C MET A 1 19.28 0.11 -19.45
N ASN A 2 20.02 -0.84 -18.94
CA ASN A 2 19.53 -1.82 -17.95
C ASN A 2 19.11 -1.26 -16.59
N ARG A 3 19.81 -0.25 -16.04
CA ARG A 3 19.56 0.27 -14.67
C ARG A 3 18.13 0.83 -14.49
N ARG A 4 17.57 1.50 -15.51
CA ARG A 4 16.19 2.07 -15.46
C ARG A 4 15.12 0.97 -15.37
N TRP A 5 15.30 -0.13 -16.12
CA TRP A 5 14.39 -1.25 -16.13
C TRP A 5 14.47 -2.08 -14.84
N PHE A 6 15.65 -2.21 -14.24
CA PHE A 6 15.78 -2.80 -12.90
C PHE A 6 15.08 -1.95 -11.84
N ALA A 7 15.23 -0.61 -11.91
CA ALA A 7 14.51 0.30 -11.03
C ALA A 7 12.99 0.17 -11.20
N LEU A 8 12.49 0.03 -12.43
CA LEU A 8 11.07 -0.25 -12.70
C LEU A 8 10.63 -1.55 -12.03
N GLY A 9 11.41 -2.63 -12.15
CA GLY A 9 11.11 -3.90 -11.50
C GLY A 9 10.91 -3.77 -9.99
N ILE A 10 11.79 -3.00 -9.31
CA ILE A 10 11.66 -2.72 -7.88
C ILE A 10 10.43 -1.88 -7.57
N LEU A 11 10.13 -0.86 -8.37
CA LEU A 11 8.94 -0.02 -8.18
C LEU A 11 7.63 -0.79 -8.41
N THR A 12 7.63 -1.73 -9.36
CA THR A 12 6.46 -2.58 -9.63
C THR A 12 6.20 -3.60 -8.52
N MET A 13 7.24 -4.06 -7.80
CA MET A 13 7.07 -4.93 -6.63
C MET A 13 6.25 -4.25 -5.51
N ALA A 14 6.43 -2.94 -5.32
CA ALA A 14 5.66 -2.20 -4.31
C ALA A 14 4.15 -2.23 -4.60
N VAL A 15 3.75 -1.97 -5.84
CA VAL A 15 2.32 -1.94 -6.20
C VAL A 15 1.72 -3.34 -6.36
N LEU A 16 2.50 -4.31 -6.77
CA LEU A 16 2.10 -5.72 -6.75
C LEU A 16 1.75 -6.14 -5.32
N LEU A 17 2.59 -5.75 -4.35
CA LEU A 17 2.35 -6.06 -2.94
C LEU A 17 1.08 -5.36 -2.40
N ILE A 18 0.85 -4.10 -2.76
CA ILE A 18 -0.41 -3.40 -2.42
C ILE A 18 -1.63 -4.18 -2.96
N GLY A 19 -1.53 -4.69 -4.18
CA GLY A 19 -2.57 -5.51 -4.78
C GLY A 19 -2.79 -6.83 -4.03
N ILE A 20 -1.73 -7.53 -3.65
CA ILE A 20 -1.79 -8.75 -2.83
C ILE A 20 -2.44 -8.45 -1.48
N ASP A 21 -1.93 -7.43 -0.76
CA ASP A 21 -2.40 -7.08 0.60
C ASP A 21 -3.90 -6.71 0.61
N GLY A 22 -4.39 -6.09 -0.46
CA GLY A 22 -5.80 -5.75 -0.61
C GLY A 22 -6.74 -6.96 -0.77
N THR A 23 -6.24 -8.11 -1.22
CA THR A 23 -7.07 -9.27 -1.56
C THR A 23 -6.77 -10.53 -0.74
N VAL A 24 -5.54 -10.69 -0.24
CA VAL A 24 -5.11 -11.86 0.54
C VAL A 24 -5.93 -12.04 1.82
N LEU A 25 -6.36 -10.94 2.41
CA LEU A 25 -7.07 -10.93 3.69
C LEU A 25 -8.45 -11.60 3.61
N ALA A 26 -9.08 -11.59 2.44
CA ALA A 26 -10.39 -12.24 2.26
C ALA A 26 -10.36 -13.72 2.65
N LEU A 27 -9.27 -14.43 2.33
CA LEU A 27 -9.07 -15.82 2.72
C LEU A 27 -8.64 -15.99 4.19
N ALA A 28 -7.94 -15.02 4.76
CA ALA A 28 -7.50 -15.06 6.15
C ALA A 28 -8.64 -14.76 7.15
N THR A 29 -9.71 -14.10 6.70
CA THR A 29 -10.84 -13.65 7.52
C THR A 29 -11.43 -14.73 8.43
N PRO A 30 -11.75 -15.97 7.97
CA PRO A 30 -12.28 -17.02 8.84
C PRO A 30 -11.32 -17.40 9.97
N PHE A 31 -10.02 -17.49 9.67
CA PHE A 31 -8.97 -17.81 10.63
C PHE A 31 -8.78 -16.70 11.67
N ILE A 32 -8.79 -15.45 11.23
CA ILE A 32 -8.72 -14.25 12.10
C ILE A 32 -9.94 -14.21 13.02
N SER A 33 -11.14 -14.47 12.48
CA SER A 33 -12.38 -14.48 13.28
C SER A 33 -12.36 -15.55 14.36
N ALA A 34 -11.88 -16.76 14.03
CA ALA A 34 -11.78 -17.86 14.97
C ALA A 34 -10.74 -17.63 16.08
N ASP A 35 -9.58 -17.04 15.71
CA ASP A 35 -8.46 -16.84 16.64
C ASP A 35 -8.67 -15.63 17.54
N LEU A 36 -9.13 -14.51 17.00
CA LEU A 36 -9.30 -13.26 17.75
C LEU A 36 -10.70 -13.09 18.35
N GLY A 37 -11.65 -13.97 18.06
CA GLY A 37 -13.05 -13.83 18.49
C GLY A 37 -13.73 -12.56 17.95
N ALA A 38 -13.37 -12.14 16.73
CA ALA A 38 -13.85 -10.89 16.14
C ALA A 38 -15.34 -10.94 15.79
N THR A 39 -16.07 -9.89 16.12
CA THR A 39 -17.48 -9.72 15.71
C THR A 39 -17.59 -9.45 14.21
N GLY A 40 -18.79 -9.68 13.62
CA GLY A 40 -19.02 -9.40 12.19
C GLY A 40 -18.63 -7.97 11.78
N THR A 41 -19.00 -6.99 12.59
CA THR A 41 -18.61 -5.57 12.34
C THR A 41 -17.10 -5.36 12.38
N GLN A 42 -16.40 -5.99 13.33
CA GLN A 42 -14.92 -5.89 13.41
C GLN A 42 -14.25 -6.54 12.18
N ILE A 43 -14.77 -7.64 11.70
CA ILE A 43 -14.29 -8.31 10.48
C ILE A 43 -14.42 -7.37 9.27
N LEU A 44 -15.57 -6.70 9.12
CA LEU A 44 -15.77 -5.72 8.05
C LEU A 44 -14.74 -4.58 8.15
N TRP A 45 -14.47 -4.06 9.36
CA TRP A 45 -13.46 -3.03 9.55
C TRP A 45 -12.05 -3.52 9.26
N ILE A 46 -11.66 -4.72 9.69
CA ILE A 46 -10.37 -5.34 9.38
C ILE A 46 -10.16 -5.41 7.86
N GLY A 47 -11.20 -5.81 7.10
CA GLY A 47 -11.13 -5.91 5.65
C GLY A 47 -10.95 -4.55 4.96
N ASP A 48 -11.77 -3.58 5.34
CA ASP A 48 -11.99 -2.38 4.52
C ASP A 48 -11.16 -1.17 4.92
N ILE A 49 -10.80 -1.02 6.23
CA ILE A 49 -10.14 0.20 6.74
C ILE A 49 -8.84 0.52 6.03
N TYR A 50 -8.07 -0.49 5.63
CA TYR A 50 -6.87 -0.34 4.83
C TYR A 50 -7.15 0.40 3.52
N SER A 51 -8.11 -0.08 2.74
CA SER A 51 -8.46 0.47 1.43
C SER A 51 -9.04 1.87 1.55
N PHE A 52 -9.84 2.14 2.58
CA PHE A 52 -10.42 3.45 2.83
C PHE A 52 -9.36 4.49 3.18
N VAL A 53 -8.46 4.17 4.10
CA VAL A 53 -7.38 5.08 4.49
C VAL A 53 -6.41 5.29 3.33
N LEU A 54 -6.06 4.22 2.61
CA LEU A 54 -5.21 4.29 1.43
C LEU A 54 -5.79 5.24 0.38
N ALA A 55 -7.06 5.04 0.00
CA ALA A 55 -7.72 5.87 -1.01
C ALA A 55 -7.85 7.33 -0.57
N ALA A 56 -8.24 7.58 0.68
CA ALA A 56 -8.38 8.92 1.23
C ALA A 56 -7.08 9.73 1.24
N LEU A 57 -5.94 9.06 1.45
CA LEU A 57 -4.63 9.69 1.56
C LEU A 57 -3.84 9.73 0.25
N LEU A 58 -4.26 9.02 -0.79
CA LEU A 58 -3.47 8.85 -2.02
C LEU A 58 -3.04 10.18 -2.65
N ILE A 59 -3.97 11.12 -2.78
CA ILE A 59 -3.73 12.45 -3.37
C ILE A 59 -2.80 13.26 -2.46
N SER A 60 -3.04 13.24 -1.16
CA SER A 60 -2.27 13.97 -0.17
C SER A 60 -0.82 13.50 -0.11
N MET A 61 -0.61 12.19 -0.18
CA MET A 61 0.73 11.60 -0.19
C MET A 61 1.48 11.89 -1.49
N GLY A 62 0.78 12.02 -2.63
CA GLY A 62 1.35 12.53 -3.87
C GLY A 62 1.91 13.95 -3.69
N SER A 63 1.11 14.87 -3.17
CA SER A 63 1.51 16.25 -2.87
C SER A 63 2.64 16.34 -1.84
N LEU A 64 2.64 15.46 -0.84
CA LEU A 64 3.74 15.34 0.13
C LEU A 64 5.04 14.91 -0.57
N GLY A 65 4.96 13.95 -1.50
CA GLY A 65 6.10 13.48 -2.29
C GLY A 65 6.73 14.57 -3.15
N ASP A 66 5.91 15.45 -3.73
CA ASP A 66 6.42 16.61 -4.48
C ASP A 66 7.29 17.54 -3.61
N ARG A 67 7.00 17.61 -2.31
CA ARG A 67 7.70 18.50 -1.36
C ARG A 67 8.95 17.89 -0.76
N ILE A 68 8.82 16.69 -0.15
CA ILE A 68 9.92 16.06 0.58
C ILE A 68 10.84 15.21 -0.31
N GLY A 69 10.35 14.88 -1.52
CA GLY A 69 10.99 14.00 -2.48
C GLY A 69 10.33 12.62 -2.53
N HIS A 70 10.06 12.15 -3.74
CA HIS A 70 9.34 10.88 -3.94
C HIS A 70 10.14 9.65 -3.49
N LYS A 71 11.47 9.66 -3.64
CA LYS A 71 12.32 8.58 -3.13
C LYS A 71 12.27 8.51 -1.60
N ARG A 72 12.37 9.65 -0.91
CA ARG A 72 12.27 9.70 0.55
C ARG A 72 10.92 9.22 1.03
N LEU A 73 9.84 9.70 0.40
CA LEU A 73 8.49 9.27 0.73
C LEU A 73 8.32 7.76 0.55
N LEU A 74 8.81 7.20 -0.56
CA LEU A 74 8.78 5.76 -0.84
C LEU A 74 9.52 4.95 0.24
N LEU A 75 10.74 5.36 0.59
CA LEU A 75 11.55 4.64 1.58
C LEU A 75 10.96 4.72 2.99
N CYS A 76 10.45 5.89 3.40
CA CYS A 76 9.75 6.05 4.67
C CYS A 76 8.48 5.18 4.72
N GLY A 77 7.68 5.20 3.64
CA GLY A 77 6.48 4.39 3.53
C GLY A 77 6.76 2.90 3.55
N ALA A 78 7.78 2.43 2.81
CA ALA A 78 8.18 1.04 2.79
C ALA A 78 8.69 0.55 4.17
N THR A 79 9.46 1.39 4.88
CA THR A 79 9.91 1.10 6.24
C THR A 79 8.73 0.99 7.21
N ALA A 80 7.83 1.98 7.18
CA ALA A 80 6.62 1.96 7.99
C ALA A 80 5.75 0.74 7.67
N PHE A 81 5.55 0.44 6.39
CA PHE A 81 4.75 -0.72 5.96
C PHE A 81 5.32 -2.04 6.48
N ALA A 82 6.65 -2.24 6.41
CA ALA A 82 7.31 -3.43 6.93
C ALA A 82 7.14 -3.58 8.46
N ILE A 83 7.36 -2.50 9.20
CA ILE A 83 7.23 -2.50 10.67
C ILE A 83 5.79 -2.77 11.10
N ILE A 84 4.83 -2.06 10.48
CA ILE A 84 3.41 -2.21 10.82
C ILE A 84 2.91 -3.61 10.42
N SER A 85 3.39 -4.18 9.30
CA SER A 85 3.08 -5.55 8.91
C SER A 85 3.53 -6.57 9.95
N ALA A 86 4.72 -6.38 10.54
CA ALA A 86 5.18 -7.22 11.63
C ALA A 86 4.25 -7.11 12.86
N VAL A 87 3.84 -5.90 13.24
CA VAL A 87 2.90 -5.70 14.34
C VAL A 87 1.52 -6.29 14.04
N ALA A 88 1.04 -6.14 12.80
CA ALA A 88 -0.23 -6.72 12.37
C ALA A 88 -0.25 -8.24 12.48
N ALA A 89 0.85 -8.90 12.08
CA ALA A 89 0.99 -10.35 12.13
C ALA A 89 0.83 -10.94 13.54
N TYR A 90 1.26 -10.20 14.56
CA TYR A 90 1.21 -10.61 15.97
C TYR A 90 0.11 -9.89 16.76
N SER A 91 -0.90 -9.36 16.09
CA SER A 91 -2.05 -8.74 16.77
C SER A 91 -2.82 -9.77 17.59
N SER A 92 -3.06 -9.46 18.85
CA SER A 92 -3.76 -10.34 19.81
C SER A 92 -5.23 -9.95 20.02
N THR A 93 -5.68 -8.84 19.41
CA THR A 93 -7.06 -8.36 19.52
C THR A 93 -7.55 -7.82 18.17
N PRO A 94 -8.87 -7.89 17.89
CA PRO A 94 -9.43 -7.31 16.67
C PRO A 94 -9.16 -5.81 16.54
N GLN A 95 -9.19 -5.07 17.66
CA GLN A 95 -8.94 -3.62 17.69
C GLN A 95 -7.50 -3.28 17.27
N THR A 96 -6.52 -4.03 17.77
CA THR A 96 -5.12 -3.86 17.38
C THR A 96 -4.94 -4.15 15.88
N LEU A 97 -5.62 -5.18 15.38
CA LEU A 97 -5.55 -5.51 13.95
C LEU A 97 -6.21 -4.42 13.09
N ILE A 98 -7.38 -3.87 13.49
CA ILE A 98 -8.01 -2.75 12.81
C ILE A 98 -7.08 -1.54 12.76
N LEU A 99 -6.46 -1.19 13.90
CA LEU A 99 -5.53 -0.07 13.97
C LEU A 99 -4.31 -0.28 13.06
N THR A 100 -3.71 -1.45 13.09
CA THR A 100 -2.55 -1.76 12.22
C THR A 100 -2.94 -1.76 10.75
N ARG A 101 -4.14 -2.23 10.39
CA ARG A 101 -4.68 -2.13 9.03
C ARG A 101 -4.86 -0.67 8.57
N ALA A 102 -5.37 0.21 9.46
CA ALA A 102 -5.46 1.64 9.18
C ALA A 102 -4.06 2.25 8.93
N LEU A 103 -3.09 1.93 9.79
CA LEU A 103 -1.71 2.40 9.64
C LEU A 103 -1.03 1.84 8.38
N LEU A 104 -1.30 0.58 7.99
CA LEU A 104 -0.87 0.01 6.71
C LEU A 104 -1.45 0.79 5.53
N GLY A 105 -2.72 1.24 5.63
CA GLY A 105 -3.35 2.12 4.66
C GLY A 105 -2.61 3.45 4.50
N VAL A 106 -2.18 4.07 5.61
CA VAL A 106 -1.35 5.30 5.58
C VAL A 106 -0.02 5.04 4.88
N ALA A 107 0.68 3.97 5.27
CA ALA A 107 1.96 3.61 4.68
C ALA A 107 1.81 3.25 3.18
N GLY A 108 0.79 2.46 2.82
CA GLY A 108 0.48 2.09 1.44
C GLY A 108 0.17 3.28 0.55
N ALA A 109 -0.54 4.30 1.08
CA ALA A 109 -0.86 5.52 0.36
C ALA A 109 0.37 6.32 -0.09
N THR A 110 1.54 6.12 0.53
CA THR A 110 2.79 6.75 0.10
C THR A 110 3.42 6.05 -1.10
N LEU A 111 3.21 4.74 -1.24
CA LEU A 111 3.92 3.90 -2.21
C LEU A 111 3.45 4.13 -3.65
N ALA A 112 2.13 4.11 -3.90
CA ALA A 112 1.58 4.20 -5.24
C ALA A 112 1.93 5.52 -5.95
N PRO A 113 1.67 6.71 -5.39
CA PRO A 113 2.02 7.97 -6.04
C PRO A 113 3.53 8.18 -6.15
N ALA A 114 4.31 7.75 -5.14
CA ALA A 114 5.76 7.87 -5.18
C ALA A 114 6.37 7.00 -6.29
N THR A 115 5.92 5.75 -6.45
CA THR A 115 6.40 4.87 -7.54
C THR A 115 6.06 5.43 -8.91
N LEU A 116 4.84 5.94 -9.12
CA LEU A 116 4.43 6.51 -10.40
C LEU A 116 5.22 7.78 -10.75
N ALA A 117 5.48 8.66 -9.77
CA ALA A 117 6.28 9.85 -9.97
C ALA A 117 7.74 9.51 -10.33
N LEU A 118 8.33 8.52 -9.64
CA LEU A 118 9.68 8.04 -9.94
C LEU A 118 9.78 7.39 -11.32
N ILE A 119 8.77 6.64 -11.76
CA ILE A 119 8.70 6.09 -13.12
C ILE A 119 8.70 7.22 -14.16
N ARG A 120 7.92 8.29 -13.94
CA ARG A 120 7.91 9.46 -14.84
C ARG A 120 9.28 10.12 -14.96
N GLY A 121 10.03 10.21 -13.87
CA GLY A 121 11.39 10.73 -13.85
C GLY A 121 12.43 9.82 -14.52
N LEU A 122 12.29 8.49 -14.39
CA LEU A 122 13.20 7.51 -14.96
C LEU A 122 13.04 7.34 -16.48
N PHE A 123 11.83 7.60 -17.03
CA PHE A 123 11.49 7.41 -18.43
C PHE A 123 11.02 8.74 -19.06
N PRO A 124 11.94 9.61 -19.52
CA PRO A 124 11.61 10.88 -20.17
C PRO A 124 10.94 10.66 -21.55
N ASP A 125 11.31 9.60 -22.27
CA ASP A 125 10.67 9.27 -23.55
C ASP A 125 9.23 8.83 -23.34
N GLN A 126 8.31 9.39 -24.16
CA GLN A 126 6.86 9.16 -24.04
C GLN A 126 6.48 7.69 -24.24
N ARG A 127 7.11 7.01 -25.22
CA ARG A 127 6.79 5.62 -25.55
C ARG A 127 7.30 4.68 -24.45
N GLU A 128 8.55 4.85 -24.00
CA GLU A 128 9.11 4.07 -22.89
C GLU A 128 8.31 4.27 -21.62
N ARG A 129 7.90 5.51 -21.32
CA ARG A 129 7.08 5.84 -20.15
C ARG A 129 5.72 5.17 -20.20
N SER A 130 5.05 5.16 -21.35
CA SER A 130 3.75 4.47 -21.53
C SER A 130 3.88 2.98 -21.26
N ILE A 131 4.96 2.34 -21.74
CA ILE A 131 5.25 0.94 -21.47
C ILE A 131 5.50 0.72 -19.97
N ALA A 132 6.33 1.55 -19.34
CA ALA A 132 6.66 1.45 -17.92
C ALA A 132 5.42 1.60 -17.02
N VAL A 133 4.54 2.56 -17.33
CA VAL A 133 3.26 2.74 -16.61
C VAL A 133 2.32 1.56 -16.86
N GLY A 134 2.29 1.01 -18.07
CA GLY A 134 1.52 -0.19 -18.40
C GLY A 134 1.98 -1.41 -17.57
N ILE A 135 3.29 -1.63 -17.45
CA ILE A 135 3.87 -2.68 -16.61
C ILE A 135 3.50 -2.45 -15.12
N TRP A 136 3.59 -1.21 -14.65
CA TRP A 136 3.23 -0.83 -13.28
C TRP A 136 1.75 -1.13 -12.99
N ALA A 137 0.84 -0.72 -13.87
CA ALA A 137 -0.59 -0.97 -13.71
C ALA A 137 -0.93 -2.47 -13.78
N SER A 138 -0.27 -3.21 -14.69
CA SER A 138 -0.41 -4.66 -14.80
C SER A 138 0.08 -5.38 -13.55
N ALA A 139 1.16 -4.90 -12.91
CA ALA A 139 1.67 -5.47 -11.67
C ALA A 139 0.67 -5.31 -10.51
N PHE A 140 -0.02 -4.17 -10.41
CA PHE A 140 -1.10 -3.99 -9.42
C PHE A 140 -2.23 -5.01 -9.63
N SER A 141 -2.71 -5.15 -10.88
CA SER A 141 -3.77 -6.10 -11.21
C SER A 141 -3.34 -7.55 -11.00
N ALA A 142 -2.09 -7.88 -11.34
CA ALA A 142 -1.51 -9.20 -11.09
C ALA A 142 -1.41 -9.48 -9.58
N GLY A 143 -1.03 -8.48 -8.78
CA GLY A 143 -1.02 -8.58 -7.32
C GLY A 143 -2.40 -8.91 -6.75
N ALA A 144 -3.42 -8.19 -7.21
CA ALA A 144 -4.80 -8.44 -6.79
C ALA A 144 -5.28 -9.86 -7.16
N ALA A 145 -4.88 -10.37 -8.34
CA ALA A 145 -5.21 -11.74 -8.75
C ALA A 145 -4.40 -12.82 -7.99
N LEU A 146 -3.14 -12.50 -7.62
CA LEU A 146 -2.27 -13.42 -6.90
C LEU A 146 -2.58 -13.49 -5.40
N GLY A 147 -3.23 -12.47 -4.83
CA GLY A 147 -3.53 -12.42 -3.40
C GLY A 147 -4.22 -13.69 -2.86
N PRO A 148 -5.31 -14.15 -3.46
CA PRO A 148 -5.95 -15.40 -3.04
C PRO A 148 -5.04 -16.62 -3.15
N VAL A 149 -4.21 -16.73 -4.18
CA VAL A 149 -3.27 -17.85 -4.35
C VAL A 149 -2.20 -17.82 -3.26
N VAL A 150 -1.60 -16.68 -3.04
CA VAL A 150 -0.58 -16.46 -2.00
C VAL A 150 -1.19 -16.72 -0.61
N GLY A 151 -2.39 -16.18 -0.37
CA GLY A 151 -3.12 -16.39 0.88
C GLY A 151 -3.44 -17.87 1.12
N GLY A 152 -3.92 -18.58 0.11
CA GLY A 152 -4.21 -20.00 0.21
C GLY A 152 -2.97 -20.81 0.62
N VAL A 153 -1.84 -20.63 -0.07
CA VAL A 153 -0.58 -21.31 0.24
C VAL A 153 -0.07 -20.96 1.65
N LEU A 154 -0.15 -19.71 2.05
CA LEU A 154 0.32 -19.29 3.37
C LEU A 154 -0.56 -19.86 4.49
N LEU A 155 -1.89 -19.85 4.31
CA LEU A 155 -2.84 -20.34 5.31
C LEU A 155 -2.90 -21.85 5.43
N GLU A 156 -2.48 -22.58 4.38
CA GLU A 156 -2.36 -24.03 4.43
C GLU A 156 -1.15 -24.48 5.27
N HIS A 157 -0.06 -23.72 5.25
CA HIS A 157 1.21 -24.12 5.88
C HIS A 157 1.58 -23.33 7.13
N PHE A 158 0.98 -22.15 7.33
CA PHE A 158 1.32 -21.23 8.41
C PHE A 158 0.06 -20.62 9.04
N TRP A 159 0.21 -19.86 10.13
CA TRP A 159 -0.90 -19.15 10.77
C TRP A 159 -1.30 -17.89 9.98
N TRP A 160 -2.45 -17.34 10.26
CA TRP A 160 -3.02 -16.19 9.55
C TRP A 160 -2.11 -14.94 9.52
N GLY A 161 -1.29 -14.74 10.53
CA GLY A 161 -0.35 -13.59 10.58
C GLY A 161 0.71 -13.64 9.48
N SER A 162 0.99 -14.80 8.91
CA SER A 162 1.95 -14.99 7.82
C SER A 162 1.59 -14.16 6.57
N VAL A 163 0.30 -13.86 6.35
CA VAL A 163 -0.16 -13.02 5.23
C VAL A 163 0.34 -11.57 5.34
N PHE A 164 0.68 -11.12 6.54
CA PHE A 164 1.32 -9.81 6.74
C PHE A 164 2.83 -9.91 6.70
N LEU A 165 3.42 -11.02 7.16
CA LEU A 165 4.87 -11.18 7.18
C LEU A 165 5.51 -11.25 5.79
N ILE A 166 4.77 -11.70 4.76
CA ILE A 166 5.25 -11.72 3.38
C ILE A 166 5.59 -10.31 2.86
N ASN A 167 5.00 -9.26 3.45
CA ASN A 167 5.28 -7.88 3.11
C ASN A 167 6.72 -7.49 3.45
N ILE A 168 7.30 -8.06 4.52
CA ILE A 168 8.60 -7.68 5.05
C ILE A 168 9.73 -7.92 4.04
N PRO A 169 9.93 -9.14 3.50
CA PRO A 169 11.00 -9.38 2.54
C PRO A 169 10.85 -8.55 1.27
N VAL A 170 9.63 -8.32 0.79
CA VAL A 170 9.39 -7.48 -0.39
C VAL A 170 9.75 -6.02 -0.10
N MET A 171 9.37 -5.49 1.06
CA MET A 171 9.74 -4.12 1.46
C MET A 171 11.24 -3.98 1.70
N LEU A 172 11.93 -4.99 2.20
CA LEU A 172 13.39 -4.98 2.34
C LEU A 172 14.08 -4.90 0.96
N VAL A 173 13.62 -5.66 -0.03
CA VAL A 173 14.11 -5.58 -1.41
C VAL A 173 13.85 -4.19 -1.99
N LEU A 174 12.67 -3.62 -1.76
CA LEU A 174 12.32 -2.26 -2.18
C LEU A 174 13.22 -1.22 -1.52
N LEU A 175 13.51 -1.34 -0.22
CA LEU A 175 14.38 -0.42 0.52
C LEU A 175 15.83 -0.46 -0.02
N VAL A 176 16.41 -1.65 -0.13
CA VAL A 176 17.79 -1.81 -0.64
C VAL A 176 17.87 -1.30 -2.08
N GLY A 177 16.97 -1.77 -2.94
CA GLY A 177 16.95 -1.36 -4.34
C GLY A 177 16.61 0.12 -4.53
N GLY A 178 15.73 0.65 -3.69
CA GLY A 178 15.36 2.07 -3.70
C GLY A 178 16.54 2.98 -3.33
N ILE A 179 17.32 2.60 -2.33
CA ILE A 179 18.53 3.35 -1.93
C ILE A 179 19.56 3.37 -3.08
N VAL A 180 19.80 2.22 -3.71
CA VAL A 180 20.87 2.03 -4.70
C VAL A 180 20.49 2.53 -6.09
N LEU A 181 19.27 2.29 -6.54
CA LEU A 181 18.88 2.47 -7.95
C LEU A 181 18.07 3.75 -8.21
N LEU A 182 17.31 4.25 -7.23
CA LEU A 182 16.39 5.36 -7.46
C LEU A 182 17.07 6.72 -7.26
N PRO A 183 16.92 7.66 -8.22
CA PRO A 183 17.29 9.05 -8.03
C PRO A 183 16.29 9.77 -7.13
N GLU A 184 16.75 10.78 -6.41
CA GLU A 184 15.83 11.69 -5.72
C GLU A 184 15.15 12.61 -6.74
N HIS A 185 13.84 12.74 -6.64
CA HIS A 185 13.05 13.62 -7.50
C HIS A 185 12.18 14.50 -6.60
N ARG A 186 12.37 15.80 -6.72
CA ARG A 186 11.57 16.83 -6.03
C ARG A 186 11.01 17.80 -7.04
N ASN A 187 9.82 18.30 -6.79
CA ASN A 187 9.33 19.44 -7.53
C ASN A 187 9.98 20.71 -6.95
N PRO A 188 10.71 21.53 -7.74
CA PRO A 188 11.32 22.76 -7.24
C PRO A 188 10.29 23.82 -6.81
N GLN A 189 9.05 23.72 -7.27
CA GLN A 189 7.97 24.65 -6.94
C GLN A 189 6.71 23.85 -6.54
N PRO A 190 6.67 23.26 -5.35
CA PRO A 190 5.47 22.57 -4.88
C PRO A 190 4.35 23.59 -4.67
N GLY A 191 3.16 23.30 -5.19
CA GLY A 191 1.97 24.14 -4.99
C GLY A 191 1.64 24.37 -3.51
N PRO A 192 0.74 25.31 -3.14
CA PRO A 192 0.32 25.52 -1.76
C PRO A 192 -0.25 24.23 -1.16
N TRP A 193 -0.05 24.03 0.13
CA TRP A 193 -0.61 22.88 0.82
C TRP A 193 -2.08 23.14 1.13
N ASP A 194 -2.95 22.47 0.44
CA ASP A 194 -4.39 22.58 0.66
C ASP A 194 -4.84 21.54 1.71
N LEU A 195 -4.43 21.78 2.96
CA LEU A 195 -4.85 20.96 4.11
C LEU A 195 -6.39 20.89 4.25
N PRO A 196 -7.16 21.98 4.02
CA PRO A 196 -8.62 21.90 4.03
C PRO A 196 -9.18 20.91 3.02
N SER A 197 -8.71 20.93 1.78
CA SER A 197 -9.18 19.97 0.75
C SER A 197 -8.82 18.52 1.08
N VAL A 198 -7.65 18.30 1.69
CA VAL A 198 -7.25 16.98 2.20
C VAL A 198 -8.21 16.51 3.30
N ALA A 199 -8.46 17.36 4.30
CA ALA A 199 -9.35 17.04 5.40
C ALA A 199 -10.79 16.80 4.91
N LEU A 200 -11.29 17.64 4.00
CA LEU A 200 -12.62 17.50 3.41
C LEU A 200 -12.77 16.22 2.58
N SER A 201 -11.77 15.86 1.79
CA SER A 201 -11.80 14.61 1.02
C SER A 201 -11.78 13.37 1.92
N MET A 202 -10.97 13.40 3.00
CA MET A 202 -10.97 12.33 3.99
C MET A 202 -12.30 12.21 4.73
N LEU A 203 -12.84 13.33 5.23
CA LEU A 203 -14.12 13.35 5.95
C LEU A 203 -15.27 12.96 5.03
N GLY A 204 -15.28 13.44 3.78
CA GLY A 204 -16.31 13.09 2.81
C GLY A 204 -16.29 11.60 2.50
N MET A 205 -15.10 11.02 2.24
CA MET A 205 -14.98 9.60 1.93
C MET A 205 -15.33 8.70 3.13
N LEU A 206 -14.84 9.05 4.33
CA LEU A 206 -15.18 8.32 5.55
C LEU A 206 -16.68 8.46 5.89
N GLY A 207 -17.27 9.64 5.68
CA GLY A 207 -18.70 9.88 5.91
C GLY A 207 -19.59 9.07 4.95
N VAL A 208 -19.26 9.00 3.67
CA VAL A 208 -19.97 8.18 2.69
C VAL A 208 -19.88 6.69 3.06
N VAL A 209 -18.70 6.22 3.38
CA VAL A 209 -18.48 4.82 3.77
C VAL A 209 -19.24 4.47 5.04
N TYR A 210 -19.16 5.33 6.06
CA TYR A 210 -19.87 5.15 7.32
C TYR A 210 -21.40 5.13 7.09
N GLY A 211 -21.90 6.07 6.30
CA GLY A 211 -23.33 6.15 5.97
C GLY A 211 -23.85 4.91 5.20
N ILE A 212 -23.04 4.34 4.30
CA ILE A 212 -23.40 3.10 3.60
C ILE A 212 -23.40 1.91 4.56
N LYS A 213 -22.44 1.83 5.49
CA LYS A 213 -22.32 0.71 6.43
C LYS A 213 -23.39 0.71 7.55
N GLU A 214 -23.85 1.87 7.98
CA GLU A 214 -24.91 1.98 9.00
C GLU A 214 -26.32 2.07 8.39
N GLY A 215 -26.42 2.34 7.09
CA GLY A 215 -27.72 2.44 6.40
C GLY A 215 -28.25 1.09 5.89
N PHE A 216 -27.53 0.01 6.06
CA PHE A 216 -27.89 -1.38 5.80
C PHE A 216 -27.59 -2.27 7.01
#